data_fd1832b3ffb02b78e615bc26962d472b
#
_entry.id   fd1832b3ffb02b78e615bc26962d472b
#
_cell.length_a   1.000
_cell.length_b   1.000
_cell.length_c   1.000
_cell.angle_alpha   90.00
_cell.angle_beta   90.00
_cell.angle_gamma   90.00
#
_symmetry.space_group_name_H-M   'P 1'
#
loop_
_entity.id
_entity.type
_entity.pdbx_description
1 polymer ?
#
loop_
_entity_poly.entity_id
_entity_poly.type
_entity_poly.pdbx_seq_one_letter_code
_entity_poly.pdbx_strand_id
1 'polypeptide(L)'
;MLVAGKIERPLSSKMTVFAISILLILIFSKYIYMASLTSYYTFYLIHKFGVTVQASQLFLFVFLVATAIGTLVGGPVGDRVGRKYVIWASILGTAPFSMLMPHVGLAWTVVLSFCVGLMLSSAFPAILLYAQELLPNKLGLISGLFFGFAFGIAGIASAVLGGMADKYGIEAVYNVCAFMPLLGLVACFLPNLKKR
;
A
#
# COMPACT_ATOMS: atom_id res chain seq x y z
N MET A 1 -0.84 -6.81 -26.76
CA MET A 1 0.04 -7.89 -26.27
C MET A 1 1.32 -7.23 -25.79
N LEU A 2 1.38 -6.87 -24.47
CA LEU A 2 2.54 -6.23 -23.88
C LEU A 2 3.62 -7.29 -23.68
N VAL A 3 4.67 -7.21 -24.47
CA VAL A 3 5.84 -8.08 -24.35
C VAL A 3 6.56 -7.69 -23.06
N ALA A 4 6.47 -8.54 -22.04
CA ALA A 4 7.28 -8.40 -20.84
C ALA A 4 8.77 -8.35 -21.26
N GLY A 5 9.43 -7.23 -21.04
CA GLY A 5 10.83 -7.04 -21.40
C GLY A 5 11.68 -8.13 -20.73
N LYS A 6 12.40 -8.91 -21.53
CA LYS A 6 13.29 -9.97 -21.05
C LYS A 6 14.38 -9.34 -20.19
N ILE A 7 14.53 -9.80 -18.95
CA ILE A 7 15.64 -9.42 -18.08
C ILE A 7 16.93 -9.95 -18.72
N GLU A 8 17.94 -9.11 -18.90
CA GLU A 8 19.20 -9.46 -19.56
C GLU A 8 20.00 -10.56 -18.84
N ARG A 9 19.81 -10.73 -17.54
CA ARG A 9 20.39 -11.84 -16.75
C ARG A 9 19.37 -12.33 -15.74
N PRO A 10 19.02 -13.62 -15.75
CA PRO A 10 18.21 -14.20 -14.68
C PRO A 10 18.95 -14.03 -13.35
N LEU A 11 18.27 -13.44 -12.37
CA LEU A 11 18.79 -13.33 -11.01
C LEU A 11 19.04 -14.75 -10.45
N SER A 12 20.04 -14.89 -9.58
CA SER A 12 20.25 -16.18 -8.91
C SER A 12 18.98 -16.54 -8.11
N SER A 13 18.70 -17.83 -7.96
CA SER A 13 17.52 -18.31 -7.23
C SER A 13 17.42 -17.71 -5.82
N LYS A 14 18.53 -17.56 -5.11
CA LYS A 14 18.58 -16.92 -3.79
C LYS A 14 18.16 -15.46 -3.84
N MET A 15 18.60 -14.71 -4.85
CA MET A 15 18.28 -13.29 -5.03
C MET A 15 16.82 -13.07 -5.43
N THR A 16 16.25 -13.99 -6.20
CA THR A 16 14.82 -13.98 -6.56
C THR A 16 13.94 -14.21 -5.33
N VAL A 17 14.27 -15.22 -4.51
CA VAL A 17 13.53 -15.47 -3.25
C VAL A 17 13.65 -14.28 -2.31
N PHE A 18 14.83 -13.69 -2.15
CA PHE A 18 15.03 -12.50 -1.33
C PHE A 18 14.20 -11.31 -1.81
N ALA A 19 14.18 -11.05 -3.12
CA ALA A 19 13.37 -9.97 -3.69
C ALA A 19 11.87 -10.21 -3.47
N ILE A 20 11.37 -11.44 -3.66
CA ILE A 20 9.97 -11.80 -3.40
C ILE A 20 9.62 -11.61 -1.91
N SER A 21 10.50 -12.00 -0.99
CA SER A 21 10.29 -11.80 0.45
C SER A 21 10.16 -10.33 0.80
N ILE A 22 11.00 -9.47 0.22
CA ILE A 22 10.88 -8.00 0.38
C ILE A 22 9.52 -7.52 -0.12
N LEU A 23 9.09 -7.95 -1.31
CA LEU A 23 7.81 -7.54 -1.88
C LEU A 23 6.62 -7.98 -1.02
N LEU A 24 6.68 -9.15 -0.40
CA LEU A 24 5.66 -9.64 0.54
C LEU A 24 5.62 -8.80 1.81
N ILE A 25 6.78 -8.41 2.37
CA ILE A 25 6.86 -7.49 3.52
C ILE A 25 6.24 -6.13 3.17
N LEU A 26 6.49 -5.62 1.96
CA LEU A 26 5.91 -4.35 1.50
C LEU A 26 4.38 -4.44 1.34
N ILE A 27 3.87 -5.56 0.82
CA ILE A 27 2.43 -5.83 0.76
C ILE A 27 1.83 -5.91 2.17
N PHE A 28 2.47 -6.64 3.08
CA PHE A 28 2.05 -6.74 4.47
C PHE A 28 1.88 -5.35 5.10
N SER A 29 2.92 -4.53 5.07
CA SER A 29 2.91 -3.16 5.58
C SER A 29 1.78 -2.32 4.95
N LYS A 30 1.71 -2.33 3.62
CA LYS A 30 0.73 -1.57 2.86
C LYS A 30 -0.70 -1.97 3.20
N TYR A 31 -1.01 -3.27 3.22
CA TYR A 31 -2.38 -3.74 3.37
C TYR A 31 -2.88 -3.66 4.81
N ILE A 32 -2.01 -3.70 5.82
CA ILE A 32 -2.39 -3.36 7.20
C ILE A 32 -2.82 -1.90 7.28
N TYR A 33 -2.03 -0.98 6.74
CA TYR A 33 -2.38 0.43 6.75
C TYR A 33 -3.61 0.73 5.88
N MET A 34 -3.73 0.10 4.72
CA MET A 34 -4.91 0.21 3.88
C MET A 34 -6.18 -0.28 4.60
N ALA A 35 -6.09 -1.41 5.34
CA ALA A 35 -7.20 -1.94 6.12
C ALA A 35 -7.65 -0.97 7.22
N SER A 36 -6.72 -0.28 7.89
CA SER A 36 -7.08 0.74 8.87
C SER A 36 -7.89 1.89 8.27
N LEU A 37 -7.55 2.31 7.06
CA LEU A 37 -8.26 3.39 6.37
C LEU A 37 -9.59 2.91 5.75
N THR A 38 -9.63 1.75 5.13
CA THR A 38 -10.86 1.28 4.48
C THR A 38 -11.93 0.83 5.47
N SER A 39 -11.53 0.21 6.60
CA SER A 39 -12.47 -0.37 7.57
C SER A 39 -12.81 0.59 8.71
N TYR A 40 -11.89 1.49 9.09
CA TYR A 40 -12.03 2.25 10.33
C TYR A 40 -12.01 3.78 10.15
N TYR A 41 -11.83 4.29 8.93
CA TYR A 41 -11.73 5.73 8.69
C TYR A 41 -12.99 6.50 9.10
N THR A 42 -14.16 5.98 8.78
CA THR A 42 -15.44 6.59 9.18
C THR A 42 -15.57 6.68 10.70
N PHE A 43 -15.25 5.61 11.42
CA PHE A 43 -15.28 5.59 12.89
C PHE A 43 -14.28 6.57 13.49
N TYR A 44 -13.07 6.65 12.92
CA TYR A 44 -12.06 7.60 13.36
C TYR A 44 -12.53 9.05 13.20
N LEU A 45 -13.11 9.39 12.04
CA LEU A 45 -13.60 10.74 11.77
C LEU A 45 -14.75 11.12 12.70
N ILE A 46 -15.70 10.22 12.91
CA ILE A 46 -16.83 10.43 13.82
C ILE A 46 -16.34 10.63 15.25
N HIS A 47 -15.47 9.74 15.73
CA HIS A 47 -15.00 9.77 17.11
C HIS A 47 -14.12 11.00 17.40
N LYS A 48 -13.18 11.31 16.50
CA LYS A 48 -12.19 12.37 16.71
C LYS A 48 -12.76 13.77 16.44
N PHE A 49 -13.58 13.92 15.41
CA PHE A 49 -14.05 15.23 14.92
C PHE A 49 -15.54 15.47 15.10
N GLY A 50 -16.29 14.50 15.60
CA GLY A 50 -17.75 14.64 15.83
C GLY A 50 -18.55 14.82 14.54
N VAL A 51 -18.03 14.40 13.38
CA VAL A 51 -18.73 14.54 12.10
C VAL A 51 -19.89 13.56 11.98
N THR A 52 -20.89 13.89 11.17
CA THR A 52 -22.01 12.99 10.90
C THR A 52 -21.56 11.76 10.11
N VAL A 53 -22.33 10.67 10.20
CA VAL A 53 -22.07 9.45 9.43
C VAL A 53 -22.02 9.74 7.93
N GLN A 54 -22.94 10.56 7.42
CA GLN A 54 -22.97 10.95 6.00
C GLN A 54 -21.70 11.70 5.57
N ALA A 55 -21.23 12.65 6.36
CA ALA A 55 -20.00 13.37 6.07
C ALA A 55 -18.77 12.44 6.11
N SER A 56 -18.68 11.54 7.10
CA SER A 56 -17.58 10.60 7.20
C SER A 56 -17.52 9.62 6.01
N GLN A 57 -18.67 9.18 5.51
CA GLN A 57 -18.74 8.35 4.31
C GLN A 57 -18.34 9.11 3.04
N LEU A 58 -18.69 10.41 2.94
CA LEU A 58 -18.22 11.24 1.83
C LEU A 58 -16.68 11.38 1.84
N PHE A 59 -16.08 11.56 3.00
CA PHE A 59 -14.63 11.62 3.13
C PHE A 59 -13.97 10.27 2.82
N LEU A 60 -14.59 9.15 3.23
CA LEU A 60 -14.15 7.82 2.79
C LEU A 60 -14.23 7.66 1.28
N PHE A 61 -15.30 8.14 0.65
CA PHE A 61 -15.43 8.12 -0.81
C PHE A 61 -14.30 8.90 -1.49
N VAL A 62 -13.92 10.08 -1.00
CA VAL A 62 -12.77 10.86 -1.49
C VAL A 62 -11.49 10.05 -1.42
N PHE A 63 -11.24 9.36 -0.30
CA PHE A 63 -10.11 8.44 -0.16
C PHE A 63 -10.15 7.29 -1.17
N LEU A 64 -11.31 6.66 -1.36
CA LEU A 64 -11.46 5.54 -2.31
C LEU A 64 -11.27 5.98 -3.77
N VAL A 65 -11.73 7.17 -4.14
CA VAL A 65 -11.45 7.76 -5.46
C VAL A 65 -9.95 7.97 -5.65
N ALA A 66 -9.27 8.51 -4.64
CA ALA A 66 -7.81 8.66 -4.69
C ALA A 66 -7.09 7.30 -4.86
N THR A 67 -7.55 6.25 -4.17
CA THR A 67 -6.99 4.90 -4.33
C THR A 67 -7.21 4.34 -5.73
N ALA A 68 -8.37 4.55 -6.33
CA ALA A 68 -8.66 4.14 -7.69
C ALA A 68 -7.73 4.85 -8.69
N ILE A 69 -7.60 6.18 -8.58
CA ILE A 69 -6.69 6.97 -9.42
C ILE A 69 -5.25 6.50 -9.25
N GLY A 70 -4.78 6.33 -8.00
CA GLY A 70 -3.43 5.85 -7.69
C GLY A 70 -3.12 4.50 -8.31
N THR A 71 -4.07 3.56 -8.26
CA THR A 71 -3.93 2.24 -8.87
C THR A 71 -3.81 2.32 -10.40
N LEU A 72 -4.65 3.15 -11.05
CA LEU A 72 -4.62 3.33 -12.50
C LEU A 72 -3.33 4.01 -12.98
N VAL A 73 -2.84 4.98 -12.23
CA VAL A 73 -1.63 5.75 -12.58
C VAL A 73 -0.35 4.98 -12.26
N GLY A 74 -0.37 4.15 -11.21
CA GLY A 74 0.82 3.44 -10.70
C GLY A 74 1.49 2.51 -11.71
N GLY A 75 0.70 1.82 -12.54
CA GLY A 75 1.22 0.95 -13.60
C GLY A 75 2.01 1.73 -14.67
N PRO A 76 1.38 2.66 -15.40
CA PRO A 76 2.05 3.46 -16.43
C PRO A 76 3.25 4.27 -15.93
N VAL A 77 3.17 4.82 -14.71
CA VAL A 77 4.31 5.53 -14.10
C VAL A 77 5.46 4.56 -13.80
N GLY A 78 5.15 3.36 -13.30
CA GLY A 78 6.14 2.31 -13.05
C GLY A 78 6.87 1.86 -14.31
N ASP A 79 6.18 1.84 -15.46
CA ASP A 79 6.77 1.49 -16.74
C ASP A 79 7.76 2.55 -17.25
N ARG A 80 7.50 3.85 -16.96
CA ARG A 80 8.33 4.98 -17.42
C ARG A 80 9.52 5.26 -16.49
N VAL A 81 9.28 5.33 -15.18
CA VAL A 81 10.27 5.75 -14.18
C VAL A 81 11.06 4.56 -13.62
N GLY A 82 10.47 3.37 -13.72
CA GLY A 82 11.02 2.15 -13.13
C GLY A 82 10.24 1.71 -11.90
N ARG A 83 9.88 0.43 -11.86
CA ARG A 83 8.97 -0.13 -10.84
C ARG A 83 9.52 -0.02 -9.43
N LYS A 84 10.82 -0.24 -9.23
CA LYS A 84 11.48 -0.07 -7.94
C LYS A 84 11.29 1.35 -7.37
N TYR A 85 11.46 2.36 -8.20
CA TYR A 85 11.32 3.76 -7.77
C TYR A 85 9.88 4.10 -7.40
N VAL A 86 8.90 3.60 -8.16
CA VAL A 86 7.48 3.79 -7.82
C VAL A 86 7.13 3.10 -6.51
N ILE A 87 7.58 1.86 -6.30
CA ILE A 87 7.37 1.13 -5.03
C ILE A 87 7.94 1.93 -3.87
N TRP A 88 9.18 2.37 -4.00
CA TRP A 88 9.87 3.14 -2.97
C TRP A 88 9.17 4.47 -2.68
N ALA A 89 8.92 5.27 -3.72
CA ALA A 89 8.26 6.57 -3.59
C ALA A 89 6.83 6.45 -3.06
N SER A 90 6.08 5.42 -3.46
CA SER A 90 4.69 5.23 -3.04
C SER A 90 4.57 4.86 -1.56
N ILE A 91 5.41 3.95 -1.07
CA ILE A 91 5.29 3.49 0.32
C ILE A 91 5.97 4.47 1.27
N LEU A 92 7.24 4.84 1.02
CA LEU A 92 7.95 5.81 1.87
C LEU A 92 7.40 7.21 1.75
N GLY A 93 6.98 7.63 0.54
CA GLY A 93 6.34 8.92 0.35
C GLY A 93 5.01 9.06 1.10
N THR A 94 4.34 7.93 1.40
CA THR A 94 3.14 7.92 2.25
C THR A 94 3.47 8.15 3.72
N ALA A 95 4.66 7.79 4.21
CA ALA A 95 5.02 7.83 5.62
C ALA A 95 4.83 9.23 6.27
N PRO A 96 5.30 10.36 5.70
CA PRO A 96 5.09 11.66 6.32
C PRO A 96 3.61 12.03 6.43
N PHE A 97 2.80 11.69 5.42
CA PHE A 97 1.36 11.97 5.43
C PHE A 97 0.62 11.10 6.46
N SER A 98 0.99 9.82 6.56
CA SER A 98 0.39 8.90 7.54
C SER A 98 0.71 9.30 8.98
N MET A 99 1.95 9.71 9.25
CA MET A 99 2.37 10.14 10.58
C MET A 99 1.77 11.49 10.98
N LEU A 100 1.52 12.38 10.02
CA LEU A 100 0.93 13.68 10.29
C LEU A 100 -0.59 13.59 10.52
N MET A 101 -1.28 12.63 9.87
CA MET A 101 -2.73 12.50 9.90
C MET A 101 -3.34 12.45 11.31
N PRO A 102 -2.80 11.72 12.32
CA PRO A 102 -3.35 11.71 13.66
C PRO A 102 -3.24 13.04 14.42
N HIS A 103 -2.40 13.98 13.96
CA HIS A 103 -2.05 15.21 14.67
C HIS A 103 -2.69 16.49 14.11
N VAL A 104 -3.49 16.37 13.04
CA VAL A 104 -4.06 17.52 12.33
C VAL A 104 -5.58 17.58 12.46
N GLY A 105 -6.15 18.73 12.09
CA GLY A 105 -7.61 18.95 12.05
C GLY A 105 -8.29 18.27 10.86
N LEU A 106 -9.62 18.25 10.86
CA LEU A 106 -10.46 17.54 9.89
C LEU A 106 -10.09 17.82 8.42
N ALA A 107 -9.97 19.09 8.04
CA ALA A 107 -9.70 19.47 6.65
C ALA A 107 -8.37 18.88 6.16
N TRP A 108 -7.32 18.97 6.96
CA TRP A 108 -6.03 18.39 6.66
C TRP A 108 -6.05 16.86 6.67
N THR A 109 -6.81 16.24 7.58
CA THR A 109 -6.98 14.78 7.61
C THR A 109 -7.56 14.28 6.28
N VAL A 110 -8.54 14.96 5.71
CA VAL A 110 -9.14 14.61 4.41
C VAL A 110 -8.14 14.79 3.27
N VAL A 111 -7.41 15.90 3.24
CA VAL A 111 -6.36 16.15 2.22
C VAL A 111 -5.25 15.10 2.32
N LEU A 112 -4.77 14.81 3.53
CA LEU A 112 -3.72 13.81 3.75
C LEU A 112 -4.20 12.41 3.39
N SER A 113 -5.45 12.06 3.71
CA SER A 113 -6.02 10.75 3.31
C SER A 113 -6.10 10.61 1.79
N PHE A 114 -6.44 11.67 1.07
CA PHE A 114 -6.39 11.68 -0.40
C PHE A 114 -4.97 11.41 -0.92
N CYS A 115 -3.97 12.14 -0.40
CA CYS A 115 -2.57 11.93 -0.78
C CYS A 115 -2.09 10.50 -0.47
N VAL A 116 -2.42 10.00 0.73
CA VAL A 116 -2.13 8.62 1.15
C VAL A 116 -2.77 7.61 0.21
N GLY A 117 -4.06 7.77 -0.09
CA GLY A 117 -4.80 6.88 -0.99
C GLY A 117 -4.15 6.81 -2.38
N LEU A 118 -3.83 7.96 -2.95
CA LEU A 118 -3.22 8.06 -4.27
C LEU A 118 -1.81 7.43 -4.31
N MET A 119 -0.96 7.78 -3.35
CA MET A 119 0.43 7.29 -3.31
C MET A 119 0.49 5.80 -2.97
N LEU A 120 -0.16 5.39 -1.89
CA LEU A 120 -0.09 4.01 -1.40
C LEU A 120 -0.66 3.02 -2.41
N SER A 121 -1.75 3.40 -3.13
CA SER A 121 -2.40 2.50 -4.09
C SER A 121 -1.58 2.29 -5.36
N SER A 122 -0.75 3.26 -5.75
CA SER A 122 0.15 3.12 -6.91
C SER A 122 1.25 2.07 -6.71
N ALA A 123 1.55 1.68 -5.46
CA ALA A 123 2.56 0.66 -5.17
C ALA A 123 2.16 -0.75 -5.62
N PHE A 124 0.88 -1.14 -5.51
CA PHE A 124 0.48 -2.53 -5.75
C PHE A 124 0.67 -3.01 -7.20
N PRO A 125 0.24 -2.26 -8.24
CA PRO A 125 0.53 -2.64 -9.61
C PRO A 125 2.04 -2.76 -9.87
N ALA A 126 2.83 -1.83 -9.34
CA ALA A 126 4.28 -1.84 -9.50
C ALA A 126 4.92 -3.06 -8.81
N ILE A 127 4.48 -3.42 -7.60
CA ILE A 127 4.92 -4.61 -6.86
C ILE A 127 4.60 -5.88 -7.64
N LEU A 128 3.34 -6.01 -8.08
CA LEU A 128 2.88 -7.21 -8.81
C LEU A 128 3.65 -7.41 -10.11
N LEU A 129 3.78 -6.35 -10.90
CA LEU A 129 4.52 -6.39 -12.16
C LEU A 129 6.01 -6.66 -11.95
N TYR A 130 6.62 -6.11 -10.89
CA TYR A 130 8.00 -6.40 -10.53
C TYR A 130 8.18 -7.90 -10.17
N ALA A 131 7.26 -8.48 -9.39
CA ALA A 131 7.28 -9.88 -9.05
C ALA A 131 7.10 -10.81 -10.27
N GLN A 132 6.21 -10.43 -11.20
CA GLN A 132 5.99 -11.14 -12.46
C GLN A 132 7.24 -11.09 -13.38
N GLU A 133 7.98 -9.98 -13.38
CA GLU A 133 9.26 -9.88 -14.11
C GLU A 133 10.33 -10.80 -13.52
N LEU A 134 10.34 -11.02 -12.20
CA LEU A 134 11.27 -11.94 -11.56
C LEU A 134 11.03 -13.41 -11.97
N LEU A 135 9.77 -13.80 -12.21
CA LEU A 135 9.36 -15.16 -12.54
C LEU A 135 8.38 -15.19 -13.73
N PRO A 136 8.84 -14.86 -14.94
CA PRO A 136 7.98 -14.72 -16.12
C PRO A 136 7.28 -16.03 -16.52
N ASN A 137 7.85 -17.18 -16.17
CA ASN A 137 7.28 -18.50 -16.47
C ASN A 137 6.19 -18.93 -15.45
N LYS A 138 5.94 -18.14 -14.39
CA LYS A 138 5.01 -18.49 -13.29
C LYS A 138 4.03 -17.36 -12.99
N LEU A 139 3.56 -16.62 -14.02
CA LEU A 139 2.71 -15.43 -13.86
C LEU A 139 1.45 -15.71 -13.05
N GLY A 140 0.73 -16.79 -13.32
CA GLY A 140 -0.49 -17.15 -12.59
C GLY A 140 -0.23 -17.45 -11.11
N LEU A 141 0.85 -18.20 -10.81
CA LEU A 141 1.25 -18.50 -9.44
C LEU A 141 1.60 -17.23 -8.66
N ILE A 142 2.38 -16.33 -9.27
CA ILE A 142 2.78 -15.08 -8.64
C ILE A 142 1.56 -14.18 -8.41
N SER A 143 0.69 -14.04 -9.39
CA SER A 143 -0.53 -13.24 -9.24
C SER A 143 -1.42 -13.81 -8.14
N GLY A 144 -1.67 -15.12 -8.13
CA GLY A 144 -2.46 -15.78 -7.10
C GLY A 144 -1.86 -15.62 -5.70
N LEU A 145 -0.53 -15.80 -5.55
CA LEU A 145 0.17 -15.59 -4.29
C LEU A 145 0.02 -14.15 -3.79
N PHE A 146 0.26 -13.15 -4.64
CA PHE A 146 0.26 -11.75 -4.25
C PHE A 146 -1.15 -11.23 -3.95
N PHE A 147 -2.15 -11.60 -4.75
CA PHE A 147 -3.55 -11.25 -4.46
C PHE A 147 -4.07 -11.98 -3.22
N GLY A 148 -3.82 -13.29 -3.11
CA GLY A 148 -4.24 -14.08 -1.96
C GLY A 148 -3.62 -13.56 -0.66
N PHE A 149 -2.31 -13.25 -0.68
CA PHE A 149 -1.63 -12.67 0.46
C PHE A 149 -2.15 -11.28 0.81
N ALA A 150 -2.35 -10.41 -0.18
CA ALA A 150 -2.85 -9.05 0.00
C ALA A 150 -4.23 -9.03 0.68
N PHE A 151 -5.20 -9.79 0.14
CA PHE A 151 -6.55 -9.86 0.70
C PHE A 151 -6.59 -10.62 2.03
N GLY A 152 -5.80 -11.68 2.16
CA GLY A 152 -5.68 -12.43 3.42
C GLY A 152 -5.17 -11.55 4.55
N ILE A 153 -4.09 -10.79 4.32
CA ILE A 153 -3.54 -9.85 5.30
C ILE A 153 -4.54 -8.72 5.60
N ALA A 154 -5.23 -8.18 4.59
CA ALA A 154 -6.24 -7.14 4.82
C ALA A 154 -7.37 -7.64 5.73
N GLY A 155 -7.87 -8.86 5.52
CA GLY A 155 -8.90 -9.46 6.37
C GLY A 155 -8.43 -9.69 7.80
N ILE A 156 -7.25 -10.30 7.99
CA ILE A 156 -6.66 -10.53 9.31
C ILE A 156 -6.39 -9.18 10.02
N ALA A 157 -5.81 -8.22 9.29
CA ALA A 157 -5.54 -6.89 9.83
C ALA A 157 -6.82 -6.20 10.29
N SER A 158 -7.91 -6.24 9.50
CA SER A 158 -9.18 -5.65 9.91
C SER A 158 -9.70 -6.27 11.21
N ALA A 159 -9.63 -7.58 11.38
CA ALA A 159 -10.06 -8.26 12.59
C ALA A 159 -9.19 -7.87 13.82
N VAL A 160 -7.87 -7.87 13.66
CA VAL A 160 -6.92 -7.51 14.73
C VAL A 160 -7.08 -6.03 15.12
N LEU A 161 -7.18 -5.14 14.12
CA LEU A 161 -7.35 -3.70 14.36
C LEU A 161 -8.71 -3.40 14.99
N GLY A 162 -9.76 -4.17 14.70
CA GLY A 162 -11.06 -4.08 15.38
C GLY A 162 -10.94 -4.39 16.86
N GLY A 163 -10.36 -5.52 17.21
CA GLY A 163 -10.11 -5.87 18.61
C GLY A 163 -9.21 -4.87 19.34
N MET A 164 -8.26 -4.25 18.63
CA MET A 164 -7.43 -3.17 19.17
C MET A 164 -8.25 -1.89 19.38
N ALA A 165 -9.14 -1.55 18.44
CA ALA A 165 -10.01 -0.37 18.55
C ALA A 165 -10.99 -0.50 19.74
N ASP A 166 -11.55 -1.70 19.95
CA ASP A 166 -12.46 -1.97 21.06
C ASP A 166 -11.75 -1.86 22.42
N LYS A 167 -10.47 -2.24 22.49
CA LYS A 167 -9.71 -2.28 23.76
C LYS A 167 -9.00 -0.95 24.08
N TYR A 168 -8.43 -0.29 23.09
CA TYR A 168 -7.56 0.87 23.26
C TYR A 168 -8.11 2.17 22.60
N GLY A 169 -9.25 2.07 21.92
CA GLY A 169 -9.84 3.16 21.17
C GLY A 169 -9.30 3.29 19.76
N ILE A 170 -10.11 3.91 18.90
CA ILE A 170 -9.82 4.05 17.46
C ILE A 170 -8.59 4.92 17.18
N GLU A 171 -8.30 5.91 18.02
CA GLU A 171 -7.14 6.79 17.85
C GLU A 171 -5.82 6.03 18.05
N ALA A 172 -5.78 5.05 18.98
CA ALA A 172 -4.63 4.20 19.17
C ALA A 172 -4.32 3.36 17.93
N VAL A 173 -5.35 2.86 17.24
CA VAL A 173 -5.20 2.15 15.96
C VAL A 173 -4.52 3.03 14.92
N TYR A 174 -4.98 4.28 14.77
CA TYR A 174 -4.40 5.23 13.81
C TYR A 174 -2.97 5.61 14.13
N ASN A 175 -2.66 5.83 15.41
CA ASN A 175 -1.29 6.11 15.87
C ASN A 175 -0.32 4.97 15.56
N VAL A 176 -0.73 3.71 15.81
CA VAL A 176 0.11 2.55 15.51
C VAL A 176 0.23 2.33 14.00
N CYS A 177 -0.88 2.37 13.25
CA CYS A 177 -0.88 2.15 11.83
C CYS A 177 -0.14 3.24 11.05
N ALA A 178 -0.03 4.47 11.58
CA ALA A 178 0.74 5.56 10.97
C ALA A 178 2.22 5.21 10.73
N PHE A 179 2.79 4.29 11.52
CA PHE A 179 4.17 3.83 11.36
C PHE A 179 4.33 2.70 10.35
N MET A 180 3.26 2.06 9.91
CA MET A 180 3.33 0.93 8.96
C MET A 180 4.08 1.28 7.66
N PRO A 181 3.87 2.46 7.02
CA PRO A 181 4.60 2.81 5.81
C PRO A 181 6.11 2.92 5.97
N LEU A 182 6.64 3.07 7.19
CA LEU A 182 8.08 3.07 7.45
C LEU A 182 8.74 1.71 7.13
N LEU A 183 8.00 0.60 7.18
CA LEU A 183 8.49 -0.68 6.69
C LEU A 183 8.84 -0.64 5.20
N GLY A 184 8.37 0.38 4.48
CA GLY A 184 8.78 0.68 3.11
C GLY A 184 10.28 0.91 2.94
N LEU A 185 11.04 1.21 4.02
CA LEU A 185 12.51 1.27 3.99
C LEU A 185 13.14 -0.01 3.44
N VAL A 186 12.50 -1.16 3.64
CA VAL A 186 12.95 -2.44 3.12
C VAL A 186 12.99 -2.44 1.58
N ALA A 187 12.23 -1.59 0.91
CA ALA A 187 12.27 -1.44 -0.56
C ALA A 187 13.64 -0.97 -1.09
N CYS A 188 14.47 -0.35 -0.26
CA CYS A 188 15.83 0.04 -0.65
C CYS A 188 16.70 -1.17 -1.04
N PHE A 189 16.43 -2.33 -0.44
CA PHE A 189 17.17 -3.57 -0.71
C PHE A 189 16.70 -4.31 -1.97
N LEU A 190 15.64 -3.84 -2.66
CA LEU A 190 15.20 -4.43 -3.92
C LEU A 190 16.29 -4.29 -4.99
N PRO A 191 16.66 -5.37 -5.70
CA PRO A 191 17.62 -5.31 -6.80
C PRO A 191 17.06 -4.45 -7.96
N ASN A 192 17.94 -3.77 -8.68
CA ASN A 192 17.55 -3.05 -9.89
C ASN A 192 17.40 -4.05 -11.05
N LEU A 193 16.20 -4.17 -11.59
CA LEU A 193 15.96 -4.92 -12.80
C LEU A 193 16.33 -4.00 -13.99
N LYS A 194 17.49 -4.20 -14.61
CA LYS A 194 17.84 -3.50 -15.87
C LYS A 194 16.94 -4.05 -16.97
N LYS A 195 16.08 -3.19 -17.52
CA LYS A 195 15.36 -3.45 -18.77
C LYS A 195 16.24 -3.01 -19.95
N ARG A 196 16.23 -3.78 -21.00
CA ARG A 196 16.59 -3.36 -22.35
C ARG A 196 15.44 -2.63 -22.99
#